data_19067ef92c35b576e976f30937a64f48
#
_entry.id   19067ef92c35b576e976f30937a64f48
#
_cell.length_a   1.000
_cell.length_b   1.000
_cell.length_c   1.000
_cell.angle_alpha   90.00
_cell.angle_beta   90.00
_cell.angle_gamma   90.00
#
_symmetry.space_group_name_H-M   'P 1'
#
loop_
_entity.id
_entity.type
_entity.pdbx_description
1 polymer ?
#
loop_
_entity_poly.entity_id
_entity_poly.type
_entity_poly.pdbx_seq_one_letter_code
_entity_poly.pdbx_strand_id
1 'polypeptide(L)'
;VDFLCPRGWCYATRCHFYGDSRAMIWHDGRGDKNKKLVITNSSFDAKTPTLLGRYHHDSQFYLIKCKMSKNVLDGNIHYAYSDKVLDPCPWGLRTYYYGCTREGGHSGWLNDNLKEAENAPEFYGVTAKWTFNGKWDPEQRIRDLWNVLAY
;
A
#
# COMPACT_ATOMS: atom_id res chain seq x y z
N VAL A 1 12.50 11.94 -5.67
CA VAL A 1 12.01 11.50 -4.35
C VAL A 1 10.61 10.98 -4.52
N ASP A 2 10.24 9.95 -3.78
CA ASP A 2 8.90 9.37 -3.79
C ASP A 2 7.99 10.12 -2.80
N PHE A 3 6.67 10.07 -3.00
CA PHE A 3 5.75 10.89 -2.23
C PHE A 3 5.56 10.37 -0.79
N LEU A 4 5.25 9.09 -0.61
CA LEU A 4 5.10 8.43 0.68
C LEU A 4 6.14 7.32 0.83
N CYS A 5 7.05 7.43 1.80
CA CYS A 5 8.23 6.56 1.93
C CYS A 5 8.37 5.92 3.33
N PRO A 6 7.47 5.06 3.78
CA PRO A 6 7.60 4.41 5.07
C PRO A 6 8.67 3.31 5.08
N ARG A 7 9.29 3.14 6.25
CA ARG A 7 10.31 2.10 6.53
C ARG A 7 9.89 1.16 7.67
N GLY A 8 8.64 0.79 7.71
CA GLY A 8 8.13 -0.03 8.79
C GLY A 8 6.70 -0.44 8.52
N TRP A 9 5.91 -0.56 9.57
CA TRP A 9 4.47 -0.70 9.41
C TRP A 9 3.84 0.66 9.17
N CYS A 10 3.02 0.75 8.14
CA CYS A 10 2.26 1.95 7.84
C CYS A 10 0.83 1.55 7.43
N TYR A 11 -0.14 2.24 7.98
CA TYR A 11 -1.54 2.12 7.60
C TYR A 11 -2.12 3.48 7.25
N ALA A 12 -2.71 3.58 6.09
CA ALA A 12 -3.43 4.78 5.64
C ALA A 12 -4.82 4.38 5.12
N THR A 13 -5.83 5.15 5.46
CA THR A 13 -7.19 4.92 4.98
C THR A 13 -7.90 6.24 4.67
N ARG A 14 -8.75 6.25 3.65
CA ARG A 14 -9.54 7.41 3.22
C ARG A 14 -8.67 8.64 2.94
N CYS A 15 -7.51 8.39 2.34
CA CYS A 15 -6.57 9.44 1.94
C CYS A 15 -6.69 9.72 0.44
N HIS A 16 -6.39 10.95 0.08
CA HIS A 16 -6.15 11.32 -1.31
C HIS A 16 -4.69 11.72 -1.46
N PHE A 17 -3.94 10.92 -2.21
CA PHE A 17 -2.53 11.18 -2.51
C PHE A 17 -2.44 11.92 -3.84
N TYR A 18 -1.97 13.17 -3.79
CA TYR A 18 -1.77 13.99 -4.98
C TYR A 18 -0.40 14.66 -4.91
N GLY A 19 0.38 14.53 -5.96
CA GLY A 19 1.70 15.14 -5.97
C GLY A 19 2.42 15.06 -7.31
N ASP A 20 3.63 15.58 -7.30
CA ASP A 20 4.59 15.51 -8.39
C ASP A 20 5.87 14.87 -7.86
N SER A 21 6.03 13.59 -8.13
CA SER A 21 7.10 12.77 -7.57
C SER A 21 7.49 11.67 -8.56
N ARG A 22 8.56 10.94 -8.25
CA ARG A 22 8.98 9.80 -9.08
C ARG A 22 8.03 8.61 -8.97
N ALA A 23 7.54 8.35 -7.74
CA ALA A 23 6.52 7.34 -7.46
C ALA A 23 5.60 7.84 -6.35
N MET A 24 4.35 7.37 -6.32
CA MET A 24 3.39 7.75 -5.30
C MET A 24 3.74 7.13 -3.95
N ILE A 25 4.16 5.86 -3.94
CA ILE A 25 4.51 5.15 -2.72
C ILE A 25 5.87 4.45 -2.86
N TRP A 26 6.54 4.31 -1.74
CA TRP A 26 7.77 3.54 -1.62
C TRP A 26 7.80 2.85 -0.27
N HIS A 27 8.27 1.63 -0.21
CA HIS A 27 8.39 0.89 1.04
C HIS A 27 9.74 0.19 1.15
N ASP A 28 10.28 0.21 2.34
CA ASP A 28 11.49 -0.51 2.72
C ASP A 28 11.18 -1.45 3.89
N GLY A 29 11.17 -2.73 3.63
CA GLY A 29 10.91 -3.76 4.64
C GLY A 29 12.10 -4.02 5.57
N ARG A 30 13.30 -3.57 5.23
CA ARG A 30 14.52 -3.73 6.04
C ARG A 30 14.77 -5.16 6.54
N GLY A 31 14.48 -6.15 5.70
CA GLY A 31 14.65 -7.56 6.06
C GLY A 31 13.69 -8.09 7.13
N ASP A 32 12.63 -7.36 7.44
CA ASP A 32 11.56 -7.84 8.32
C ASP A 32 10.36 -8.30 7.50
N LYS A 33 10.12 -9.60 7.49
CA LYS A 33 9.02 -10.24 6.75
C LYS A 33 7.63 -9.67 7.11
N ASN A 34 7.46 -9.13 8.29
CA ASN A 34 6.16 -8.70 8.81
C ASN A 34 5.82 -7.24 8.53
N LYS A 35 6.80 -6.41 8.17
CA LYS A 35 6.55 -5.00 7.86
C LYS A 35 5.67 -4.86 6.62
N LYS A 36 4.67 -4.00 6.71
CA LYS A 36 3.66 -3.79 5.66
C LYS A 36 3.39 -2.31 5.45
N LEU A 37 3.18 -1.94 4.20
CA LEU A 37 2.49 -0.71 3.82
C LEU A 37 1.09 -1.07 3.36
N VAL A 38 0.10 -0.65 4.13
CA VAL A 38 -1.32 -0.94 3.90
C VAL A 38 -2.07 0.36 3.62
N ILE A 39 -2.73 0.45 2.49
CA ILE A 39 -3.53 1.61 2.10
C ILE A 39 -4.91 1.12 1.68
N THR A 40 -5.96 1.65 2.31
CA THR A 40 -7.33 1.24 2.03
C THR A 40 -8.22 2.44 1.67
N ASN A 41 -9.23 2.22 0.83
CA ASN A 41 -10.27 3.20 0.50
C ASN A 41 -9.71 4.59 0.13
N SER A 42 -8.62 4.60 -0.60
CA SER A 42 -7.84 5.81 -0.91
C SER A 42 -7.73 6.02 -2.41
N SER A 43 -7.26 7.18 -2.80
CA SER A 43 -7.04 7.51 -4.20
C SER A 43 -5.65 8.10 -4.45
N PHE A 44 -5.15 7.83 -5.64
CA PHE A 44 -3.86 8.31 -6.12
C PHE A 44 -4.05 9.11 -7.40
N ASP A 45 -3.50 10.30 -7.42
CA ASP A 45 -3.45 11.14 -8.60
C ASP A 45 -2.11 11.88 -8.65
N ALA A 46 -1.65 12.19 -9.83
CA ALA A 46 -0.38 12.87 -10.04
C ALA A 46 -0.54 14.00 -11.05
N LYS A 47 0.27 15.02 -10.89
CA LYS A 47 0.33 16.16 -11.82
C LYS A 47 0.83 15.74 -13.19
N THR A 48 1.78 14.82 -13.23
CA THR A 48 2.41 14.26 -14.43
C THR A 48 2.40 12.73 -14.36
N PRO A 49 2.63 12.00 -15.46
CA PRO A 49 2.71 10.54 -15.43
C PRO A 49 3.73 10.05 -14.39
N THR A 50 3.25 9.31 -13.40
CA THR A 50 4.01 8.92 -12.21
C THR A 50 3.84 7.43 -11.93
N LEU A 51 4.89 6.75 -11.53
CA LEU A 51 4.83 5.36 -11.08
C LEU A 51 3.92 5.22 -9.85
N LEU A 52 3.14 4.14 -9.78
CA LEU A 52 2.39 3.84 -8.56
C LEU A 52 3.36 3.67 -7.38
N GLY A 53 4.38 2.84 -7.54
CA GLY A 53 5.25 2.60 -6.42
C GLY A 53 6.58 1.96 -6.78
N ARG A 54 7.48 2.05 -5.81
CA ARG A 54 8.79 1.39 -5.82
C ARG A 54 9.06 0.75 -4.47
N TYR A 55 9.92 -0.23 -4.43
CA TYR A 55 10.28 -0.90 -3.19
C TYR A 55 11.80 -1.04 -3.02
N HIS A 56 12.20 -1.27 -1.78
CA HIS A 56 13.55 -1.58 -1.39
C HIS A 56 13.52 -2.52 -0.17
N HIS A 57 14.42 -3.50 -0.08
CA HIS A 57 14.52 -4.44 1.04
C HIS A 57 13.22 -5.21 1.38
N ASP A 58 12.81 -6.13 0.55
CA ASP A 58 11.72 -7.09 0.87
C ASP A 58 10.39 -6.46 1.28
N SER A 59 9.93 -5.54 0.53
CA SER A 59 8.70 -4.79 0.81
C SER A 59 7.43 -5.62 0.69
N GLN A 60 6.40 -5.18 1.38
CA GLN A 60 5.07 -5.76 1.35
C GLN A 60 4.01 -4.67 1.25
N PHE A 61 3.15 -4.74 0.23
CA PHE A 61 2.12 -3.76 -0.05
C PHE A 61 0.74 -4.41 -0.08
N TYR A 62 -0.21 -3.76 0.57
CA TYR A 62 -1.64 -4.09 0.48
C TYR A 62 -2.41 -2.85 0.06
N LEU A 63 -3.04 -2.88 -1.10
CA LEU A 63 -3.89 -1.80 -1.61
C LEU A 63 -5.31 -2.35 -1.75
N ILE A 64 -6.22 -1.85 -0.92
CA ILE A 64 -7.59 -2.35 -0.84
C ILE A 64 -8.56 -1.22 -1.21
N LYS A 65 -9.36 -1.45 -2.26
CA LYS A 65 -10.35 -0.48 -2.75
C LYS A 65 -9.74 0.90 -3.00
N CYS A 66 -8.58 0.91 -3.65
CA CYS A 66 -7.90 2.14 -4.06
C CYS A 66 -8.24 2.47 -5.52
N LYS A 67 -8.31 3.77 -5.80
CA LYS A 67 -8.57 4.30 -7.14
C LYS A 67 -7.34 5.07 -7.63
N MET A 68 -6.94 4.82 -8.84
CA MET A 68 -5.79 5.47 -9.48
C MET A 68 -6.27 6.28 -10.67
N SER A 69 -5.80 7.52 -10.80
CA SER A 69 -6.05 8.32 -11.98
C SER A 69 -5.26 7.78 -13.19
N LYS A 70 -5.57 8.29 -14.38
CA LYS A 70 -4.81 7.99 -15.60
C LYS A 70 -3.34 8.44 -15.53
N ASN A 71 -3.01 9.39 -14.65
CA ASN A 71 -1.64 9.87 -14.46
C ASN A 71 -0.79 8.93 -13.59
N VAL A 72 -1.40 7.97 -12.91
CA VAL A 72 -0.66 6.82 -12.37
C VAL A 72 -0.39 5.86 -13.52
N LEU A 73 0.88 5.63 -13.82
CA LEU A 73 1.30 4.79 -14.95
C LEU A 73 0.73 3.36 -14.84
N ASP A 74 0.46 2.76 -16.00
CA ASP A 74 -0.02 1.38 -16.08
C ASP A 74 1.13 0.39 -15.85
N GLY A 75 1.45 0.16 -14.58
CA GLY A 75 2.54 -0.74 -14.19
C GLY A 75 2.56 -1.02 -12.70
N ASN A 76 2.96 -2.24 -12.36
CA ASN A 76 3.08 -2.68 -10.97
C ASN A 76 4.23 -1.96 -10.25
N ILE A 77 4.23 -2.04 -8.94
CA ILE A 77 5.33 -1.60 -8.08
C ILE A 77 6.60 -2.37 -8.45
N HIS A 78 7.73 -1.69 -8.56
CA HIS A 78 8.99 -2.31 -8.94
C HIS A 78 10.17 -1.90 -8.05
N TYR A 79 11.29 -2.56 -8.22
CA TYR A 79 12.49 -2.30 -7.44
C TYR A 79 13.03 -0.87 -7.67
N ALA A 80 13.44 -0.20 -6.60
CA ALA A 80 13.85 1.21 -6.66
C ALA A 80 15.16 1.43 -7.43
N TYR A 81 16.01 0.43 -7.46
CA TYR A 81 17.31 0.45 -8.14
C TYR A 81 17.35 -0.68 -9.17
N SER A 82 16.93 -0.39 -10.41
CA SER A 82 16.79 -1.38 -11.47
C SER A 82 18.10 -2.10 -11.83
N ASP A 83 19.25 -1.48 -11.57
CA ASP A 83 20.54 -1.94 -12.06
C ASP A 83 21.38 -2.66 -11.00
N LYS A 84 21.00 -2.62 -9.72
CA LYS A 84 21.78 -3.19 -8.63
C LYS A 84 20.88 -3.74 -7.53
N VAL A 85 20.88 -5.05 -7.36
CA VAL A 85 20.40 -5.67 -6.14
C VAL A 85 21.52 -5.51 -5.11
N LEU A 86 21.50 -4.42 -4.35
CA LEU A 86 22.56 -4.09 -3.39
C LEU A 86 22.44 -4.93 -2.11
N ASP A 87 21.23 -5.37 -1.78
CA ASP A 87 20.94 -6.10 -0.55
C ASP A 87 20.12 -7.36 -0.84
N PRO A 88 20.29 -8.42 -0.06
CA PRO A 88 19.44 -9.59 -0.17
C PRO A 88 17.97 -9.24 0.04
N CYS A 89 17.13 -9.73 -0.85
CA CYS A 89 15.68 -9.61 -0.76
C CYS A 89 15.06 -11.02 -0.73
N PRO A 90 15.21 -11.77 0.39
CA PRO A 90 14.82 -13.19 0.45
C PRO A 90 13.33 -13.44 0.26
N TRP A 91 12.49 -12.44 0.54
CA TRP A 91 11.03 -12.54 0.32
C TRP A 91 10.56 -11.73 -0.89
N GLY A 92 11.40 -10.91 -1.47
CA GLY A 92 11.13 -10.11 -2.66
C GLY A 92 10.00 -9.10 -2.51
N LEU A 93 9.43 -8.73 -3.63
CA LEU A 93 8.25 -7.88 -3.69
C LEU A 93 6.99 -8.70 -3.47
N ARG A 94 6.16 -8.27 -2.52
CA ARG A 94 4.85 -8.84 -2.22
C ARG A 94 3.80 -7.75 -2.34
N THR A 95 3.09 -7.75 -3.48
CA THR A 95 2.03 -6.77 -3.76
C THR A 95 0.68 -7.47 -3.82
N TYR A 96 -0.26 -6.97 -3.03
CA TYR A 96 -1.58 -7.53 -2.90
C TYR A 96 -2.64 -6.45 -3.13
N TYR A 97 -3.57 -6.75 -4.02
CA TYR A 97 -4.63 -5.85 -4.45
C TYR A 97 -6.01 -6.49 -4.23
N TYR A 98 -6.98 -5.65 -3.88
CA TYR A 98 -8.39 -6.04 -3.88
C TYR A 98 -9.28 -4.85 -4.18
N GLY A 99 -10.18 -4.99 -5.16
CA GLY A 99 -11.15 -3.96 -5.53
C GLY A 99 -10.52 -2.65 -5.98
N CYS A 100 -9.28 -2.68 -6.47
CA CYS A 100 -8.59 -1.52 -6.98
C CYS A 100 -8.95 -1.25 -8.44
N THR A 101 -8.97 0.02 -8.83
CA THR A 101 -9.25 0.45 -10.20
C THR A 101 -8.25 1.50 -10.66
N ARG A 102 -8.03 1.55 -11.95
CA ARG A 102 -7.25 2.59 -12.61
C ARG A 102 -8.07 3.19 -13.76
N GLU A 103 -8.15 4.50 -13.81
CA GLU A 103 -8.74 5.23 -14.92
C GLU A 103 -7.99 4.91 -16.22
N GLY A 104 -8.72 4.49 -17.25
CA GLY A 104 -8.13 4.02 -18.50
C GLY A 104 -7.77 2.53 -18.53
N GLY A 105 -8.07 1.79 -17.48
CA GLY A 105 -7.78 0.34 -17.39
C GLY A 105 -6.34 0.02 -16.96
N HIS A 106 -5.99 -1.25 -17.02
CA HIS A 106 -4.65 -1.75 -16.66
C HIS A 106 -4.30 -3.02 -17.45
N SER A 107 -3.03 -3.31 -17.57
CA SER A 107 -2.49 -4.46 -18.32
C SER A 107 -2.46 -5.77 -17.50
N GLY A 108 -3.35 -5.94 -16.53
CA GLY A 108 -3.53 -7.18 -15.76
C GLY A 108 -2.82 -7.22 -14.41
N TRP A 109 -1.93 -6.28 -14.11
CA TRP A 109 -1.17 -6.26 -12.85
C TRP A 109 -2.00 -5.89 -11.62
N LEU A 110 -3.15 -5.21 -11.81
CA LEU A 110 -4.00 -4.70 -10.74
C LEU A 110 -5.17 -5.64 -10.40
N ASN A 111 -5.14 -6.87 -10.88
CA ASN A 111 -6.16 -7.86 -10.56
C ASN A 111 -6.16 -8.23 -9.08
N ASP A 112 -7.32 -8.59 -8.57
CA ASP A 112 -7.48 -9.06 -7.19
C ASP A 112 -6.60 -10.29 -6.94
N ASN A 113 -5.70 -10.19 -5.95
CA ASN A 113 -4.82 -11.28 -5.55
C ASN A 113 -4.61 -11.34 -4.02
N LEU A 114 -5.46 -10.69 -3.25
CA LEU A 114 -5.33 -10.68 -1.79
C LEU A 114 -5.27 -12.10 -1.20
N LYS A 115 -5.95 -13.06 -1.81
CA LYS A 115 -5.96 -14.47 -1.38
C LYS A 115 -4.61 -15.17 -1.48
N GLU A 116 -3.67 -14.63 -2.25
CA GLU A 116 -2.32 -15.17 -2.39
C GLU A 116 -1.41 -14.77 -1.22
N ALA A 117 -1.82 -13.79 -0.43
CA ALA A 117 -1.04 -13.33 0.71
C ALA A 117 -1.11 -14.33 1.87
N GLU A 118 0.04 -14.62 2.45
CA GLU A 118 0.14 -15.48 3.62
C GLU A 118 -0.63 -14.88 4.80
N ASN A 119 -1.57 -15.63 5.37
CA ASN A 119 -2.41 -15.22 6.49
C ASN A 119 -3.22 -13.92 6.26
N ALA A 120 -3.55 -13.61 5.02
CA ALA A 120 -4.41 -12.47 4.73
C ALA A 120 -5.85 -12.74 5.18
N PRO A 121 -6.49 -11.75 5.81
CA PRO A 121 -7.92 -11.81 6.07
C PRO A 121 -8.70 -11.52 4.78
N GLU A 122 -10.01 -11.65 4.85
CA GLU A 122 -10.89 -11.04 3.84
C GLU A 122 -10.62 -9.51 3.80
N PHE A 123 -10.96 -8.88 2.68
CA PHE A 123 -10.62 -7.47 2.45
C PHE A 123 -11.09 -6.52 3.58
N TYR A 124 -12.23 -6.80 4.20
CA TYR A 124 -12.78 -6.01 5.31
C TYR A 124 -12.00 -6.20 6.63
N GLY A 125 -11.17 -7.23 6.72
CA GLY A 125 -10.27 -7.48 7.84
C GLY A 125 -8.89 -6.83 7.68
N VAL A 126 -8.60 -6.21 6.54
CA VAL A 126 -7.36 -5.46 6.30
C VAL A 126 -7.48 -4.08 6.96
N THR A 127 -7.29 -4.05 8.27
CA THR A 127 -7.48 -2.90 9.17
C THR A 127 -6.16 -2.44 9.75
N ALA A 128 -6.18 -1.32 10.49
CA ALA A 128 -5.00 -0.88 11.25
C ALA A 128 -4.55 -1.95 12.25
N LYS A 129 -5.47 -2.53 13.01
CA LYS A 129 -5.16 -3.59 13.97
C LYS A 129 -4.44 -4.77 13.32
N TRP A 130 -4.95 -5.25 12.21
CA TRP A 130 -4.30 -6.33 11.46
C TRP A 130 -2.91 -5.89 10.94
N THR A 131 -2.80 -4.69 10.39
CA THR A 131 -1.53 -4.12 9.89
C THR A 131 -0.45 -4.14 10.96
N PHE A 132 -0.81 -3.78 12.19
CA PHE A 132 0.11 -3.74 13.33
C PHE A 132 0.14 -5.05 14.15
N ASN A 133 -0.27 -6.16 13.57
CA ASN A 133 -0.27 -7.50 14.19
C ASN A 133 -1.00 -7.54 15.55
N GLY A 134 -2.09 -6.81 15.68
CA GLY A 134 -2.90 -6.72 16.89
C GLY A 134 -2.31 -5.89 18.03
N LYS A 135 -1.10 -5.36 17.87
CA LYS A 135 -0.39 -4.62 18.93
C LYS A 135 -0.95 -3.21 19.14
N TRP A 136 -1.62 -2.68 18.17
CA TRP A 136 -2.18 -1.33 18.20
C TRP A 136 -3.43 -1.24 17.33
N ASP A 137 -4.52 -0.68 17.89
CA ASP A 137 -5.78 -0.44 17.20
C ASP A 137 -6.24 1.02 17.36
N PRO A 138 -5.71 1.94 16.56
CA PRO A 138 -6.14 3.33 16.62
C PRO A 138 -7.60 3.52 16.20
N GLU A 139 -8.14 2.64 15.36
CA GLU A 139 -9.55 2.73 14.92
C GLU A 139 -10.52 2.38 16.05
N GLN A 140 -10.15 1.51 16.98
CA GLN A 140 -10.96 1.22 18.17
C GLN A 140 -11.16 2.48 19.01
N ARG A 141 -10.11 3.24 19.24
CA ARG A 141 -10.19 4.48 20.01
C ARG A 141 -11.13 5.51 19.37
N ILE A 142 -11.15 5.58 18.06
CA ILE A 142 -12.08 6.44 17.32
C ILE A 142 -13.52 5.95 17.53
N ARG A 143 -13.77 4.64 17.42
CA ARG A 143 -15.10 4.05 17.68
C ARG A 143 -15.57 4.32 19.11
N ASP A 144 -14.69 4.19 20.09
CA ASP A 144 -15.01 4.45 21.50
C ASP A 144 -15.39 5.92 21.73
N LEU A 145 -14.67 6.86 21.11
CA LEU A 145 -15.02 8.28 21.18
C LEU A 145 -16.37 8.59 20.54
N TRP A 146 -16.67 7.99 19.38
CA TRP A 146 -17.98 8.16 18.74
C TRP A 146 -19.11 7.63 19.63
N ASN A 147 -18.92 6.48 20.28
CA ASN A 147 -19.90 5.92 21.20
C ASN A 147 -20.15 6.83 22.40
N VAL A 148 -19.12 7.48 22.93
CA VAL A 148 -19.27 8.46 24.03
C VAL A 148 -20.01 9.72 23.59
N LEU A 149 -19.73 10.21 22.39
CA LEU A 149 -20.36 11.42 21.86
C LEU A 149 -21.81 11.20 21.37
N ALA A 150 -22.22 9.96 21.14
CA ALA A 150 -23.57 9.60 20.72
C ALA A 150 -24.58 9.56 21.89
N TYR A 151 -24.16 9.71 23.12
CA TYR A 151 -24.96 9.83 24.34
C TYR A 151 -24.86 11.25 24.89
#